data_8bd3a83d78da25d4ba6de8cd45c4bf60
#
_entry.id   8bd3a83d78da25d4ba6de8cd45c4bf60
#
_cell.length_a   1.000
_cell.length_b   1.000
_cell.length_c   1.000
_cell.angle_alpha   90.00
_cell.angle_beta   90.00
_cell.angle_gamma   90.00
#
_symmetry.space_group_name_H-M   'P 1'
#
loop_
_entity.id
_entity.type
_entity.pdbx_description
1 polymer ?
#
loop_
_entity_poly.entity_id
_entity_poly.type
_entity_poly.pdbx_seq_one_letter_code
_entity_poly.pdbx_strand_id
1 'polypeptide(L)'
;MRRDPEDYVEHVLSIVEQVPRGQVTSYGAIAAAVGGGPRQVGAVMSRHGGPVPWWRVVRADGSLPPSHEDGARPHYLEEGTPLRASGAVDMVRAFWDPLE
;
A
#
# COMPACT_ATOMS: atom_id res chain seq x y z
N MET A 1 -12.48 17.80 -17.05
CA MET A 1 -12.83 16.42 -17.45
C MET A 1 -13.13 15.62 -16.19
N ARG A 2 -14.26 14.92 -16.19
CA ARG A 2 -14.66 14.13 -15.03
C ARG A 2 -13.95 12.77 -15.08
N ARG A 3 -13.32 12.39 -13.98
CA ARG A 3 -12.65 11.08 -13.88
C ARG A 3 -13.68 10.03 -13.48
N ASP A 4 -13.70 8.92 -14.21
CA ASP A 4 -14.56 7.79 -13.93
C ASP A 4 -14.09 7.09 -12.65
N PRO A 5 -15.00 6.64 -11.77
CA PRO A 5 -14.60 5.86 -10.59
C PRO A 5 -13.76 4.62 -10.92
N GLU A 6 -14.04 3.97 -12.05
CA GLU A 6 -13.25 2.82 -12.49
C GLU A 6 -11.81 3.21 -12.84
N ASP A 7 -11.61 4.41 -13.44
CA ASP A 7 -10.28 4.89 -13.76
C ASP A 7 -9.47 5.15 -12.48
N TYR A 8 -10.12 5.66 -11.44
CA TYR A 8 -9.47 5.89 -10.17
C TYR A 8 -9.01 4.57 -9.54
N VAL A 9 -9.90 3.56 -9.54
CA VAL A 9 -9.58 2.22 -9.03
C VAL A 9 -8.37 1.65 -9.78
N GLU A 10 -8.41 1.68 -11.10
CA GLU A 10 -7.31 1.16 -11.92
C GLU A 10 -6.00 1.90 -11.65
N HIS A 11 -6.05 3.22 -11.46
CA HIS A 11 -4.88 4.02 -11.16
C HIS A 11 -4.24 3.60 -9.84
N VAL A 12 -5.06 3.46 -8.80
CA VAL A 12 -4.58 3.03 -7.48
C VAL A 12 -3.94 1.64 -7.58
N LEU A 13 -4.64 0.69 -8.17
CA LEU A 13 -4.15 -0.68 -8.28
C LEU A 13 -2.88 -0.77 -9.13
N SER A 14 -2.77 0.05 -10.17
CA SER A 14 -1.56 0.11 -10.99
C SER A 14 -0.34 0.54 -10.18
N ILE A 15 -0.51 1.53 -9.29
CA ILE A 15 0.57 1.97 -8.41
C ILE A 15 0.98 0.83 -7.47
N VAL A 16 0.00 0.14 -6.89
CA VAL A 16 0.28 -0.97 -5.97
C VAL A 16 1.10 -2.07 -6.67
N GLU A 17 0.74 -2.38 -7.91
CA GLU A 17 1.47 -3.40 -8.69
C GLU A 17 2.91 -2.98 -9.02
N GLN A 18 3.21 -1.70 -9.01
CA GLN A 18 4.55 -1.19 -9.27
C GLN A 18 5.46 -1.20 -8.05
N VAL A 19 4.90 -1.35 -6.85
CA VAL A 19 5.71 -1.37 -5.63
C VAL A 19 6.64 -2.59 -5.67
N PRO A 20 7.96 -2.38 -5.58
CA PRO A 20 8.89 -3.51 -5.65
C PRO A 20 8.74 -4.48 -4.50
N ARG A 21 9.05 -5.73 -4.77
CA ARG A 21 9.10 -6.78 -3.76
C ARG A 21 10.06 -6.38 -2.63
N GLY A 22 9.64 -6.52 -1.39
CA GLY A 22 10.44 -6.14 -0.23
C GLY A 22 10.33 -4.67 0.15
N GLN A 23 9.52 -3.90 -0.59
CA GLN A 23 9.26 -2.50 -0.28
C GLN A 23 7.77 -2.28 -0.08
N VAL A 24 7.42 -1.11 0.45
CA VAL A 24 6.02 -0.72 0.69
C VAL A 24 5.83 0.74 0.35
N THR A 25 4.58 1.12 0.11
CA THR A 25 4.19 2.52 0.05
C THR A 25 3.05 2.76 1.03
N SER A 26 2.59 4.00 1.15
CA SER A 26 1.52 4.33 2.08
C SER A 26 0.27 4.76 1.33
N TYR A 27 -0.87 4.70 2.01
CA TYR A 27 -2.13 5.20 1.45
C TYR A 27 -2.00 6.66 1.04
N GLY A 28 -1.32 7.46 1.87
CA GLY A 28 -1.12 8.88 1.58
C GLY A 28 -0.20 9.12 0.38
N ALA A 29 0.83 8.30 0.22
CA ALA A 29 1.74 8.42 -0.92
C ALA A 29 1.04 8.08 -2.23
N ILE A 30 0.18 7.05 -2.23
CA ILE A 30 -0.63 6.72 -3.41
C ILE A 30 -1.58 7.88 -3.71
N ALA A 31 -2.24 8.43 -2.69
CA ALA A 31 -3.15 9.56 -2.87
C ALA A 31 -2.42 10.77 -3.47
N ALA A 32 -1.19 11.03 -3.05
CA ALA A 32 -0.39 12.11 -3.60
C ALA A 32 -0.12 11.90 -5.10
N ALA A 33 0.03 10.65 -5.52
CA ALA A 33 0.30 10.34 -6.93
C ALA A 33 -0.96 10.38 -7.81
N VAL A 34 -2.08 9.89 -7.29
CA VAL A 34 -3.29 9.72 -8.12
C VAL A 34 -4.40 10.72 -7.80
N GLY A 35 -4.28 11.45 -6.71
CA GLY A 35 -5.31 12.39 -6.26
C GLY A 35 -6.21 11.78 -5.19
N GLY A 36 -7.10 12.59 -4.64
CA GLY A 36 -7.95 12.20 -3.54
C GLY A 36 -7.20 12.15 -2.22
N GLY A 37 -7.72 11.41 -1.26
CA GLY A 37 -7.10 11.28 0.05
C GLY A 37 -6.82 9.83 0.41
N PRO A 38 -6.09 9.60 1.52
CA PRO A 38 -5.79 8.24 1.98
C PRO A 38 -7.03 7.38 2.20
N ARG A 39 -8.15 7.97 2.62
CA ARG A 39 -9.40 7.24 2.83
C ARG A 39 -9.95 6.67 1.53
N GLN A 40 -9.85 7.43 0.43
CA GLN A 40 -10.32 6.96 -0.87
C GLN A 40 -9.45 5.80 -1.36
N VAL A 41 -8.15 5.91 -1.20
CA VAL A 41 -7.23 4.82 -1.52
C VAL A 41 -7.55 3.59 -0.66
N GLY A 42 -7.79 3.80 0.64
CA GLY A 42 -8.17 2.72 1.55
C GLY A 42 -9.44 2.01 1.12
N ALA A 43 -10.44 2.77 0.66
CA ALA A 43 -11.69 2.19 0.16
C ALA A 43 -11.46 1.33 -1.08
N VAL A 44 -10.60 1.79 -2.00
CA VAL A 44 -10.24 1.01 -3.18
C VAL A 44 -9.57 -0.29 -2.77
N MET A 45 -8.61 -0.23 -1.85
CA MET A 45 -7.89 -1.41 -1.39
C MET A 45 -8.82 -2.40 -0.68
N SER A 46 -9.77 -1.90 0.09
CA SER A 46 -10.73 -2.73 0.79
C SER A 46 -11.62 -3.51 -0.18
N ARG A 47 -12.02 -2.89 -1.29
CA ARG A 47 -12.95 -3.50 -2.24
C ARG A 47 -12.28 -4.27 -3.37
N HIS A 48 -11.11 -3.81 -3.80
CA HIS A 48 -10.48 -4.31 -5.03
C HIS A 48 -9.04 -4.80 -4.83
N GLY A 49 -8.50 -4.73 -3.61
CA GLY A 49 -7.10 -5.00 -3.35
C GLY A 49 -6.70 -6.48 -3.32
N GLY A 50 -7.67 -7.40 -3.28
CA GLY A 50 -7.36 -8.83 -3.14
C GLY A 50 -6.37 -9.40 -4.16
N PRO A 51 -6.54 -9.12 -5.47
CA PRO A 51 -5.64 -9.67 -6.50
C PRO A 51 -4.25 -9.05 -6.58
N VAL A 52 -4.04 -7.88 -5.96
CA VAL A 52 -2.74 -7.18 -6.03
C VAL A 52 -1.97 -7.38 -4.72
N PRO A 53 -0.66 -7.04 -4.69
CA PRO A 53 0.12 -7.20 -3.46
C PRO A 53 -0.27 -6.16 -2.40
N TRP A 54 -1.43 -6.33 -1.83
CA TRP A 54 -2.06 -5.41 -0.88
C TRP A 54 -1.21 -5.16 0.37
N TRP A 55 -0.39 -6.12 0.77
CA TRP A 55 0.50 -6.01 1.94
C TRP A 55 1.60 -4.95 1.74
N ARG A 56 1.81 -4.52 0.51
CA ARG A 56 2.78 -3.47 0.19
C ARG A 56 2.19 -2.07 0.33
N VAL A 57 0.96 -1.95 0.83
CA VAL A 57 0.33 -0.66 1.12
C VAL A 57 0.03 -0.62 2.61
N VAL A 58 0.63 0.35 3.30
CA VAL A 58 0.54 0.46 4.75
C VAL A 58 0.19 1.89 5.15
N ARG A 59 -0.07 2.09 6.43
CA ARG A 59 -0.23 3.44 6.97
C ARG A 59 1.14 4.12 7.03
N ALA A 60 1.12 5.44 7.21
CA ALA A 60 2.37 6.22 7.24
C ALA A 60 3.36 5.75 8.29
N ASP A 61 2.90 5.15 9.37
CA ASP A 61 3.74 4.63 10.45
C ASP A 61 4.19 3.18 10.21
N GLY A 62 3.83 2.58 9.09
CA GLY A 62 4.19 1.21 8.76
C GLY A 62 3.23 0.15 9.25
N SER A 63 2.15 0.56 9.93
CA SER A 63 1.16 -0.39 10.45
C SER A 63 0.09 -0.71 9.40
N LEU A 64 -0.61 -1.80 9.64
CA LEU A 64 -1.78 -2.20 8.85
C LEU A 64 -3.01 -2.18 9.73
N PRO A 65 -4.22 -2.11 9.14
CA PRO A 65 -5.43 -2.37 9.89
C PRO A 65 -5.33 -3.71 10.61
N PRO A 66 -5.82 -3.83 11.86
CA PRO A 66 -5.64 -5.07 12.64
C PRO A 66 -6.10 -6.33 11.94
N SER A 67 -7.13 -6.24 11.12
CA SER A 67 -7.65 -7.40 10.37
C SER A 67 -6.68 -7.93 9.32
N HIS A 68 -5.65 -7.18 8.95
CA HIS A 68 -4.71 -7.54 7.89
C HIS A 68 -3.32 -7.92 8.40
N GLU A 69 -3.01 -7.64 9.66
CA GLU A 69 -1.66 -7.83 10.21
C GLU A 69 -1.18 -9.27 10.07
N ASP A 70 -2.00 -10.23 10.46
CA ASP A 70 -1.61 -11.65 10.42
C ASP A 70 -1.41 -12.14 8.99
N GLY A 71 -2.26 -11.69 8.06
CA GLY A 71 -2.16 -12.10 6.66
C GLY A 71 -0.97 -11.48 5.94
N ALA A 72 -0.53 -10.30 6.35
CA ALA A 72 0.59 -9.61 5.71
C ALA A 72 1.94 -10.16 6.14
N ARG A 73 2.06 -10.61 7.39
CA ARG A 73 3.35 -11.04 7.95
C ARG A 73 4.08 -12.10 7.13
N PRO A 74 3.43 -13.18 6.68
CA PRO A 74 4.11 -14.18 5.84
C PRO A 74 4.69 -13.58 4.57
N HIS A 75 3.99 -12.62 3.97
CA HIS A 75 4.47 -11.95 2.76
C HIS A 75 5.73 -11.12 3.06
N TYR A 76 5.73 -10.37 4.18
CA TYR A 76 6.90 -9.57 4.55
C TYR A 76 8.12 -10.47 4.80
N LEU A 77 7.93 -11.57 5.48
CA LEU A 77 9.04 -12.49 5.76
C LEU A 77 9.58 -13.11 4.48
N GLU A 78 8.71 -13.50 3.57
CA GLU A 78 9.11 -14.07 2.29
C GLU A 78 9.86 -13.06 1.43
N GLU A 79 9.42 -11.80 1.42
CA GLU A 79 10.01 -10.77 0.58
C GLU A 79 11.23 -10.09 1.20
N GLY A 80 11.50 -10.37 2.47
CA GLY A 80 12.60 -9.70 3.17
C GLY A 80 12.33 -8.24 3.49
N THR A 81 11.05 -7.86 3.64
CA THR A 81 10.66 -6.49 3.96
C THR A 81 11.22 -6.09 5.33
N PRO A 82 11.94 -4.97 5.45
CA PRO A 82 12.44 -4.51 6.75
C PRO A 82 11.30 -4.24 7.73
N LEU A 83 11.37 -4.88 8.89
CA LEU A 83 10.35 -4.73 9.94
C LEU A 83 10.98 -4.18 11.21
N ARG A 84 10.19 -3.43 11.98
CA ARG A 84 10.57 -2.98 13.30
C ARG A 84 10.33 -4.10 14.32
N ALA A 85 10.87 -3.95 15.51
CA ALA A 85 10.68 -4.93 16.58
C ALA A 85 9.20 -5.15 16.91
N SER A 86 8.36 -4.13 16.70
CA SER A 86 6.92 -4.21 16.91
C SER A 86 6.19 -5.08 15.89
N GLY A 87 6.86 -5.39 14.78
CA GLY A 87 6.24 -6.08 13.64
C GLY A 87 5.74 -5.15 12.55
N ALA A 88 5.68 -3.84 12.82
CA ALA A 88 5.33 -2.86 11.79
C ALA A 88 6.48 -2.72 10.79
N VAL A 89 6.14 -2.30 9.56
CA VAL A 89 7.16 -2.07 8.54
C VAL A 89 8.05 -0.90 8.94
N ASP A 90 9.36 -1.08 8.75
CA ASP A 90 10.34 -0.01 8.97
C ASP A 90 10.31 0.92 7.75
N MET A 91 9.55 2.01 7.85
CA MET A 91 9.32 2.93 6.74
C MET A 91 10.58 3.64 6.27
N VAL A 92 11.55 3.86 7.15
CA VAL A 92 12.80 4.50 6.75
C VAL A 92 13.54 3.64 5.72
N ARG A 93 13.49 2.33 5.89
CA ARG A 93 14.24 1.39 5.05
C ARG A 93 13.42 0.80 3.91
N ALA A 94 12.11 0.71 4.06
CA ALA A 94 11.25 -0.01 3.13
C ALA A 94 10.41 0.87 2.20
N PHE A 95 10.30 2.17 2.51
CA PHE A 95 9.39 3.04 1.77
C PHE A 95 9.82 3.24 0.32
N TRP A 96 8.88 3.03 -0.59
CA TRP A 96 9.01 3.29 -2.02
C TRP A 96 8.06 4.44 -2.38
N ASP A 97 8.60 5.48 -3.03
CA ASP A 97 7.83 6.67 -3.37
C ASP A 97 7.28 6.55 -4.80
N PRO A 98 5.93 6.51 -4.97
CA PRO A 98 5.35 6.40 -6.30
C PRO A 98 5.55 7.62 -7.18
N LEU A 99 6.04 8.73 -6.62
CA LEU A 99 6.31 9.96 -7.38
C LEU A 99 7.75 10.05 -7.90
N GLU A 100 8.59 9.09 -7.59
CA GLU A 100 9.97 9.06 -8.08
C GLU A 100 10.14 8.25 -9.35
#